data_26407ebcb7c758282f5b85171926bc36
#
_entry.id   26407ebcb7c758282f5b85171926bc36
#
_cell.length_a   1.000
_cell.length_b   1.000
_cell.length_c   1.000
_cell.angle_alpha   90.00
_cell.angle_beta   90.00
_cell.angle_gamma   90.00
#
_symmetry.space_group_name_H-M   'P 1'
#
loop_
_entity.id
_entity.type
_entity.pdbx_description
1 polymer ?
#
loop_
_entity_poly.entity_id
_entity_poly.type
_entity_poly.pdbx_seq_one_letter_code
_entity_poly.pdbx_strand_id
1 'polypeptide(L)'
;MIKNKFMALTLTVVLTAGMLTGCGSGDKAKDKDAYRQYGINCIENGSYDDAVDAFQKALDQSVGSVGAEELDICYYKAKAQYLSGDVDGAIDTYTAIIDYNKDSDAYYLRGCIYFAKNDSDKGLKDFKTALSENNDNYELYLGVYETLSKYGMNDQGKEYLDNALKLKAKTADDYM
;
A
#
# COMPACT_ATOMS: atom_id res chain seq x y z
N MET A 1 10.22 4.74 6.45
CA MET A 1 10.92 3.44 6.47
C MET A 1 10.02 2.40 5.81
N ILE A 2 9.99 2.37 4.48
CA ILE A 2 9.30 1.32 3.71
C ILE A 2 10.10 0.04 3.88
N LYS A 3 9.95 -0.62 5.02
CA LYS A 3 10.52 -1.96 5.22
C LYS A 3 9.80 -2.91 4.27
N ASN A 4 10.50 -3.32 3.23
CA ASN A 4 10.28 -4.53 2.42
C ASN A 4 8.96 -5.29 2.68
N LYS A 5 7.82 -4.68 2.36
CA LYS A 5 6.53 -5.40 2.36
C LYS A 5 6.34 -6.25 1.10
N PHE A 6 7.35 -6.33 0.24
CA PHE A 6 7.27 -7.02 -1.06
C PHE A 6 8.24 -8.18 -1.25
N MET A 7 9.09 -8.55 -0.28
CA MET A 7 10.04 -9.66 -0.48
C MET A 7 9.86 -10.78 0.54
N ALA A 8 9.51 -11.91 -0.02
CA ALA A 8 9.66 -13.29 0.42
C ALA A 8 9.26 -13.62 1.85
N LEU A 9 8.14 -14.32 2.01
CA LEU A 9 7.92 -15.16 3.15
C LEU A 9 7.55 -16.57 2.71
N THR A 10 8.42 -17.50 3.07
CA THR A 10 8.22 -18.95 2.96
C THR A 10 7.19 -19.42 3.97
N LEU A 11 6.30 -20.19 3.47
CA LEU A 11 5.22 -20.99 4.00
C LEU A 11 5.45 -21.60 5.39
N THR A 12 4.54 -21.34 6.34
CA THR A 12 4.10 -22.35 7.30
C THR A 12 2.61 -22.17 7.55
N VAL A 13 1.81 -23.10 7.01
CA VAL A 13 0.37 -23.20 7.23
C VAL A 13 0.14 -23.82 8.60
N VAL A 14 -0.53 -23.10 9.49
CA VAL A 14 -1.22 -23.70 10.64
C VAL A 14 -2.69 -23.32 10.55
N LEU A 15 -3.49 -24.26 10.05
CA LEU A 15 -4.94 -24.22 10.12
C LEU A 15 -5.39 -24.44 11.57
N THR A 16 -5.92 -23.41 12.21
CA THR A 16 -6.81 -23.58 13.36
C THR A 16 -8.14 -22.91 13.06
N ALA A 17 -9.12 -23.74 12.67
CA ALA A 17 -10.51 -23.34 12.63
C ALA A 17 -11.01 -23.16 14.08
N GLY A 18 -11.13 -21.89 14.53
CA GLY A 18 -11.74 -21.52 15.80
C GLY A 18 -13.09 -20.89 15.57
N MET A 19 -14.15 -21.51 16.08
CA MET A 19 -15.54 -21.02 16.04
C MET A 19 -15.65 -19.71 16.83
N LEU A 20 -16.22 -18.67 16.20
CA LEU A 20 -16.53 -17.40 16.83
C LEU A 20 -17.96 -17.40 17.38
N THR A 21 -18.08 -17.44 18.71
CA THR A 21 -19.31 -17.05 19.41
C THR A 21 -18.96 -16.17 20.58
N GLY A 22 -19.45 -14.93 20.64
CA GLY A 22 -19.39 -14.08 21.82
C GLY A 22 -19.48 -12.59 21.54
N CYS A 23 -20.52 -11.93 22.02
CA CYS A 23 -20.79 -10.49 21.89
C CYS A 23 -20.14 -9.66 23.03
N GLY A 24 -19.43 -8.58 22.67
CA GLY A 24 -18.99 -7.55 23.61
C GLY A 24 -18.04 -6.54 22.93
N SER A 25 -17.96 -5.30 23.40
CA SER A 25 -17.09 -4.28 22.81
C SER A 25 -15.58 -4.63 22.83
N GLY A 26 -15.15 -5.57 23.69
CA GLY A 26 -13.84 -6.18 23.67
C GLY A 26 -13.65 -7.21 22.54
N ASP A 27 -14.74 -7.74 22.00
CA ASP A 27 -14.70 -8.72 20.91
C ASP A 27 -14.52 -8.06 19.55
N LYS A 28 -14.98 -6.82 19.35
CA LYS A 28 -14.86 -6.10 18.07
C LYS A 28 -13.41 -5.85 17.66
N ALA A 29 -12.52 -5.52 18.60
CA ALA A 29 -11.11 -5.35 18.28
C ALA A 29 -10.44 -6.68 17.90
N LYS A 30 -10.80 -7.78 18.57
CA LYS A 30 -10.34 -9.12 18.22
C LYS A 30 -10.87 -9.58 16.87
N ASP A 31 -12.12 -9.25 16.57
CA ASP A 31 -12.74 -9.56 15.28
C ASP A 31 -12.08 -8.77 14.15
N LYS A 32 -11.72 -7.49 14.37
CA LYS A 32 -11.02 -6.64 13.40
C LYS A 32 -9.67 -7.24 13.02
N ASP A 33 -8.84 -7.59 14.01
CA ASP A 33 -7.55 -8.22 13.79
C ASP A 33 -7.67 -9.58 13.09
N ALA A 34 -8.68 -10.38 13.46
CA ALA A 34 -8.93 -11.66 12.84
C ALA A 34 -9.31 -11.52 11.36
N TYR A 35 -10.18 -10.56 11.02
CA TYR A 35 -10.52 -10.27 9.62
C TYR A 35 -9.33 -9.70 8.85
N ARG A 36 -8.55 -8.80 9.45
CA ARG A 36 -7.33 -8.27 8.83
C ARG A 36 -6.35 -9.40 8.49
N GLN A 37 -6.06 -10.29 9.45
CA GLN A 37 -5.15 -11.41 9.22
C GLN A 37 -5.70 -12.40 8.18
N TYR A 38 -7.00 -12.68 8.22
CA TYR A 38 -7.65 -13.51 7.21
C TYR A 38 -7.50 -12.90 5.81
N GLY A 39 -7.74 -11.59 5.66
CA GLY A 39 -7.54 -10.90 4.39
C GLY A 39 -6.10 -10.97 3.87
N ILE A 40 -5.11 -10.84 4.76
CA ILE A 40 -3.69 -11.00 4.39
C ILE A 40 -3.43 -12.43 3.86
N ASN A 41 -3.92 -13.45 4.57
CA ASN A 41 -3.80 -14.84 4.13
C ASN A 41 -4.50 -15.09 2.79
N CYS A 42 -5.65 -14.46 2.54
CA CYS A 42 -6.35 -14.52 1.26
C CYS A 42 -5.51 -13.93 0.12
N ILE A 43 -4.82 -12.80 0.34
CA ILE A 43 -3.89 -12.23 -0.66
C ILE A 43 -2.77 -13.23 -0.98
N GLU A 44 -2.16 -13.86 0.04
CA GLU A 44 -1.08 -14.82 -0.13
C GLU A 44 -1.50 -16.06 -0.91
N ASN A 45 -2.76 -16.47 -0.77
CA ASN A 45 -3.35 -17.60 -1.47
C ASN A 45 -3.99 -17.24 -2.83
N GLY A 46 -3.96 -15.96 -3.24
CA GLY A 46 -4.56 -15.49 -4.50
C GLY A 46 -6.08 -15.34 -4.48
N SER A 47 -6.73 -15.45 -3.31
CA SER A 47 -8.18 -15.26 -3.12
C SER A 47 -8.50 -13.79 -2.89
N TYR A 48 -8.31 -12.96 -3.93
CA TYR A 48 -8.31 -11.50 -3.79
C TYR A 48 -9.69 -10.92 -3.44
N ASP A 49 -10.77 -11.47 -3.98
CA ASP A 49 -12.13 -11.03 -3.66
C ASP A 49 -12.48 -11.31 -2.19
N ASP A 50 -12.10 -12.50 -1.68
CA ASP A 50 -12.26 -12.83 -0.26
C ASP A 50 -11.42 -11.90 0.63
N ALA A 51 -10.24 -11.48 0.15
CA ALA A 51 -9.39 -10.52 0.85
C ALA A 51 -10.07 -9.14 0.95
N VAL A 52 -10.66 -8.64 -0.14
CA VAL A 52 -11.41 -7.38 -0.15
C VAL A 52 -12.55 -7.41 0.85
N ASP A 53 -13.33 -8.49 0.85
CA ASP A 53 -14.44 -8.71 1.79
C ASP A 53 -13.97 -8.76 3.25
N ALA A 54 -12.86 -9.44 3.50
CA ALA A 54 -12.29 -9.55 4.83
C ALA A 54 -11.80 -8.19 5.35
N PHE A 55 -11.09 -7.40 4.54
CA PHE A 55 -10.67 -6.07 4.92
C PHE A 55 -11.83 -5.11 5.11
N GLN A 56 -12.91 -5.23 4.31
CA GLN A 56 -14.12 -4.46 4.54
C GLN A 56 -14.74 -4.80 5.89
N LYS A 57 -14.87 -6.10 6.23
CA LYS A 57 -15.36 -6.54 7.54
C LYS A 57 -14.49 -6.05 8.69
N ALA A 58 -13.17 -6.01 8.51
CA ALA A 58 -12.26 -5.42 9.49
C ALA A 58 -12.53 -3.93 9.71
N LEU A 59 -12.72 -3.17 8.63
CA LEU A 59 -13.05 -1.74 8.70
C LEU A 59 -14.43 -1.49 9.34
N ASP A 60 -15.41 -2.36 9.09
CA ASP A 60 -16.75 -2.27 9.67
C ASP A 60 -16.75 -2.48 11.21
N GLN A 61 -15.70 -3.11 11.75
CA GLN A 61 -15.49 -3.23 13.21
C GLN A 61 -14.88 -1.97 13.83
N SER A 62 -14.37 -1.05 13.03
CA SER A 62 -13.74 0.17 13.54
C SER A 62 -14.78 1.10 14.14
N VAL A 63 -14.54 1.55 15.36
CA VAL A 63 -15.42 2.46 16.09
C VAL A 63 -14.65 3.73 16.43
N GLY A 64 -15.11 4.86 15.95
CA GLY A 64 -14.52 6.16 16.27
C GLY A 64 -13.68 6.73 15.11
N SER A 65 -12.49 7.26 15.42
CA SER A 65 -11.63 7.90 14.42
C SER A 65 -10.79 6.89 13.66
N VAL A 66 -10.48 7.22 12.40
CA VAL A 66 -9.50 6.50 11.59
C VAL A 66 -8.11 6.64 12.24
N GLY A 67 -7.43 5.54 12.46
CA GLY A 67 -6.08 5.48 13.00
C GLY A 67 -5.10 4.78 12.04
N ALA A 68 -3.88 4.55 12.52
CA ALA A 68 -2.84 3.89 11.73
C ALA A 68 -3.22 2.46 11.31
N GLU A 69 -4.02 1.78 12.12
CA GLU A 69 -4.49 0.42 11.82
C GLU A 69 -5.52 0.41 10.69
N GLU A 70 -6.49 1.33 10.71
CA GLU A 70 -7.47 1.48 9.64
C GLU A 70 -6.80 1.85 8.32
N LEU A 71 -5.80 2.74 8.36
CA LEU A 71 -5.01 3.08 7.17
C LEU A 71 -4.27 1.84 6.63
N ASP A 72 -3.63 1.05 7.49
CA ASP A 72 -2.96 -0.19 7.08
C ASP A 72 -3.94 -1.18 6.43
N ILE A 73 -5.15 -1.34 6.99
CA ILE A 73 -6.22 -2.17 6.41
C ILE A 73 -6.64 -1.62 5.04
N CYS A 74 -6.79 -0.29 4.89
CA CYS A 74 -7.11 0.34 3.61
C CYS A 74 -6.02 0.08 2.55
N TYR A 75 -4.74 0.11 2.92
CA TYR A 75 -3.64 -0.25 2.03
C TYR A 75 -3.74 -1.69 1.53
N TYR A 76 -3.99 -2.65 2.42
CA TYR A 76 -4.19 -4.05 2.03
C TYR A 76 -5.43 -4.23 1.16
N LYS A 77 -6.54 -3.54 1.50
CA LYS A 77 -7.77 -3.58 0.70
C LYS A 77 -7.53 -3.06 -0.71
N ALA A 78 -6.90 -1.89 -0.87
CA ALA A 78 -6.58 -1.34 -2.19
C ALA A 78 -5.68 -2.27 -3.00
N LYS A 79 -4.69 -2.90 -2.35
CA LYS A 79 -3.85 -3.93 -2.99
C LYS A 79 -4.67 -5.14 -3.45
N ALA A 80 -5.58 -5.65 -2.61
CA ALA A 80 -6.45 -6.77 -2.96
C ALA A 80 -7.38 -6.43 -4.13
N GLN A 81 -8.00 -5.24 -4.12
CA GLN A 81 -8.82 -4.72 -5.21
C GLN A 81 -8.04 -4.66 -6.53
N TYR A 82 -6.82 -4.12 -6.52
CA TYR A 82 -5.99 -4.09 -7.71
C TYR A 82 -5.68 -5.50 -8.24
N LEU A 83 -5.36 -6.44 -7.36
CA LEU A 83 -5.03 -7.82 -7.71
C LEU A 83 -6.25 -8.63 -8.18
N SER A 84 -7.46 -8.32 -7.70
CA SER A 84 -8.72 -8.92 -8.17
C SER A 84 -9.17 -8.36 -9.53
N GLY A 85 -8.57 -7.26 -9.98
CA GLY A 85 -8.96 -6.55 -11.20
C GLY A 85 -9.93 -5.39 -10.96
N ASP A 86 -10.34 -5.14 -9.71
CA ASP A 86 -11.10 -3.94 -9.31
C ASP A 86 -10.16 -2.71 -9.21
N VAL A 87 -9.66 -2.31 -10.39
CA VAL A 87 -8.67 -1.24 -10.49
C VAL A 87 -9.23 0.11 -10.07
N ASP A 88 -10.50 0.37 -10.39
CA ASP A 88 -11.15 1.63 -10.02
C ASP A 88 -11.42 1.68 -8.51
N GLY A 89 -11.86 0.59 -7.90
CA GLY A 89 -11.97 0.49 -6.44
C GLY A 89 -10.65 0.70 -5.71
N ALA A 90 -9.54 0.19 -6.26
CA ALA A 90 -8.21 0.44 -5.71
C ALA A 90 -7.83 1.94 -5.76
N ILE A 91 -8.12 2.61 -6.87
CA ILE A 91 -7.91 4.06 -7.02
C ILE A 91 -8.75 4.83 -6.00
N ASP A 92 -10.02 4.46 -5.83
CA ASP A 92 -10.92 5.10 -4.86
C ASP A 92 -10.42 4.92 -3.43
N THR A 93 -9.96 3.72 -3.09
CA THR A 93 -9.42 3.44 -1.75
C THR A 93 -8.13 4.24 -1.48
N TYR A 94 -7.17 4.31 -2.42
CA TYR A 94 -6.01 5.18 -2.26
C TYR A 94 -6.38 6.65 -2.22
N THR A 95 -7.41 7.08 -2.97
CA THR A 95 -7.91 8.45 -2.92
C THR A 95 -8.45 8.79 -1.54
N ALA A 96 -9.19 7.88 -0.91
CA ALA A 96 -9.68 8.09 0.46
C ALA A 96 -8.52 8.23 1.48
N ILE A 97 -7.44 7.45 1.35
CA ILE A 97 -6.22 7.61 2.18
C ILE A 97 -5.59 8.99 1.96
N ILE A 98 -5.45 9.41 0.71
CA ILE A 98 -4.87 10.71 0.33
C ILE A 98 -5.70 11.86 0.89
N ASP A 99 -7.02 11.80 0.76
CA ASP A 99 -7.94 12.83 1.26
C ASP A 99 -7.88 12.96 2.79
N TYR A 100 -7.58 11.86 3.47
CA TYR A 100 -7.46 11.82 4.92
C TYR A 100 -6.16 12.49 5.43
N ASN A 101 -5.00 12.14 4.87
CA ASN A 101 -3.70 12.57 5.42
C ASN A 101 -2.61 12.95 4.41
N LYS A 102 -2.94 13.06 3.11
CA LYS A 102 -1.98 13.35 2.02
C LYS A 102 -0.78 12.41 2.00
N ASP A 103 -1.01 11.15 2.27
CA ASP A 103 0.03 10.13 2.39
C ASP A 103 0.83 9.95 1.10
N SER A 104 2.15 10.09 1.19
CA SER A 104 3.08 9.99 0.04
C SER A 104 3.06 8.60 -0.61
N ASP A 105 2.94 7.54 0.20
CA ASP A 105 2.92 6.18 -0.32
C ASP A 105 1.61 5.90 -1.07
N ALA A 106 0.49 6.48 -0.60
CA ALA A 106 -0.80 6.36 -1.29
C ALA A 106 -0.79 7.08 -2.65
N TYR A 107 -0.19 8.27 -2.74
CA TYR A 107 0.04 8.94 -4.03
C TYR A 107 0.90 8.07 -4.95
N TYR A 108 2.03 7.55 -4.46
CA TYR A 108 2.91 6.71 -5.26
C TYR A 108 2.20 5.46 -5.78
N LEU A 109 1.48 4.73 -4.93
CA LEU A 109 0.78 3.50 -5.32
C LEU A 109 -0.37 3.77 -6.29
N ARG A 110 -1.15 4.85 -6.10
CA ARG A 110 -2.18 5.28 -7.05
C ARG A 110 -1.55 5.68 -8.39
N GLY A 111 -0.42 6.37 -8.37
CA GLY A 111 0.36 6.69 -9.55
C GLY A 111 0.79 5.46 -10.33
N CYS A 112 1.27 4.41 -9.65
CA CYS A 112 1.59 3.12 -10.28
C CYS A 112 0.37 2.49 -10.98
N ILE A 113 -0.82 2.59 -10.37
CA ILE A 113 -2.06 2.09 -10.98
C ILE A 113 -2.43 2.92 -12.21
N TYR A 114 -2.28 4.25 -12.18
CA TYR A 114 -2.52 5.08 -13.36
C TYR A 114 -1.59 4.70 -14.51
N PHE A 115 -0.32 4.41 -14.25
CA PHE A 115 0.59 3.88 -15.28
C PHE A 115 0.10 2.54 -15.84
N ALA A 116 -0.36 1.63 -15.00
CA ALA A 116 -0.94 0.36 -15.44
C ALA A 116 -2.19 0.54 -16.30
N LYS A 117 -2.96 1.63 -16.10
CA LYS A 117 -4.11 2.04 -16.92
C LYS A 117 -3.70 2.83 -18.17
N ASN A 118 -2.42 3.00 -18.47
CA ASN A 118 -1.89 3.86 -19.54
C ASN A 118 -2.26 5.36 -19.37
N ASP A 119 -2.57 5.82 -18.17
CA ASP A 119 -2.80 7.23 -17.84
C ASP A 119 -1.52 7.82 -17.19
N SER A 120 -0.48 7.96 -18.00
CA SER A 120 0.83 8.43 -17.55
C SER A 120 0.79 9.84 -16.97
N ASP A 121 -0.11 10.69 -17.46
CA ASP A 121 -0.22 12.07 -16.96
C ASP A 121 -0.66 12.12 -15.51
N LYS A 122 -1.69 11.34 -15.15
CA LYS A 122 -2.11 11.23 -13.75
C LYS A 122 -1.05 10.54 -12.90
N GLY A 123 -0.42 9.49 -13.44
CA GLY A 123 0.67 8.80 -12.75
C GLY A 123 1.83 9.73 -12.41
N LEU A 124 2.30 10.52 -13.38
CA LEU A 124 3.37 11.52 -13.17
C LEU A 124 2.97 12.61 -12.16
N LYS A 125 1.71 13.06 -12.21
CA LYS A 125 1.21 14.04 -11.24
C LYS A 125 1.25 13.47 -9.82
N ASP A 126 0.79 12.26 -9.63
CA ASP A 126 0.80 11.59 -8.33
C ASP A 126 2.24 11.36 -7.83
N PHE A 127 3.17 10.93 -8.68
CA PHE A 127 4.59 10.79 -8.31
C PHE A 127 5.22 12.10 -7.87
N LYS A 128 4.97 13.20 -8.58
CA LYS A 128 5.44 14.52 -8.19
C LYS A 128 4.90 14.93 -6.82
N THR A 129 3.61 14.65 -6.57
CA THR A 129 2.99 14.97 -5.29
C THR A 129 3.58 14.10 -4.17
N ALA A 130 3.70 12.79 -4.39
CA ALA A 130 4.34 11.87 -3.44
C ALA A 130 5.72 12.35 -2.99
N LEU A 131 6.57 12.74 -3.95
CA LEU A 131 7.91 13.24 -3.69
C LEU A 131 7.92 14.64 -3.06
N SER A 132 6.90 15.45 -3.24
CA SER A 132 6.78 16.74 -2.55
C SER A 132 6.37 16.60 -1.08
N GLU A 133 5.56 15.57 -0.76
CA GLU A 133 5.16 15.28 0.62
C GLU A 133 6.28 14.54 1.41
N ASN A 134 7.19 13.84 0.73
CA ASN A 134 8.28 13.07 1.36
C ASN A 134 9.55 13.12 0.49
N ASN A 135 10.23 14.25 0.50
CA ASN A 135 11.32 14.59 -0.42
C ASN A 135 12.70 14.06 -0.01
N ASP A 136 12.86 13.47 1.16
CA ASP A 136 14.09 12.86 1.67
C ASP A 136 14.06 11.31 1.65
N ASN A 137 13.01 10.73 1.08
CA ASN A 137 12.86 9.29 0.98
C ASN A 137 13.48 8.75 -0.33
N TYR A 138 14.72 8.25 -0.24
CA TYR A 138 15.42 7.73 -1.42
C TYR A 138 14.72 6.51 -2.05
N GLU A 139 14.03 5.69 -1.24
CA GLU A 139 13.30 4.51 -1.72
C GLU A 139 12.10 4.92 -2.59
N LEU A 140 11.45 6.04 -2.25
CA LEU A 140 10.37 6.60 -3.05
C LEU A 140 10.88 7.09 -4.41
N TYR A 141 11.99 7.83 -4.44
CA TYR A 141 12.63 8.25 -5.69
C TYR A 141 13.03 7.06 -6.55
N LEU A 142 13.60 6.02 -5.94
CA LEU A 142 13.97 4.79 -6.64
C LEU A 142 12.75 4.07 -7.22
N GLY A 143 11.67 3.95 -6.46
CA GLY A 143 10.42 3.34 -6.92
C GLY A 143 9.78 4.10 -8.09
N VAL A 144 9.84 5.43 -8.09
CA VAL A 144 9.41 6.26 -9.22
C VAL A 144 10.28 5.97 -10.45
N TYR A 145 11.60 5.97 -10.30
CA TYR A 145 12.52 5.60 -11.40
C TYR A 145 12.21 4.21 -11.96
N GLU A 146 12.07 3.21 -11.11
CA GLU A 146 11.78 1.83 -11.52
C GLU A 146 10.46 1.72 -12.28
N THR A 147 9.42 2.43 -11.79
CA THR A 147 8.13 2.48 -12.48
C THR A 147 8.26 3.14 -13.86
N LEU A 148 8.90 4.30 -13.95
CA LEU A 148 9.10 5.00 -15.23
C LEU A 148 9.90 4.14 -16.21
N SER A 149 10.95 3.47 -15.74
CA SER A 149 11.77 2.57 -16.55
C SER A 149 10.96 1.39 -17.09
N LYS A 150 10.10 0.80 -16.26
CA LYS A 150 9.20 -0.29 -16.66
C LYS A 150 8.28 0.11 -17.82
N TYR A 151 7.88 1.38 -17.87
CA TYR A 151 7.03 1.92 -18.94
C TYR A 151 7.81 2.62 -20.06
N GLY A 152 9.13 2.41 -20.14
CA GLY A 152 9.99 2.92 -21.20
C GLY A 152 10.32 4.41 -21.12
N MET A 153 10.02 5.07 -20.00
CA MET A 153 10.26 6.51 -19.76
C MET A 153 11.63 6.76 -19.08
N ASN A 154 12.68 6.10 -19.56
CA ASN A 154 14.01 6.09 -18.96
C ASN A 154 14.63 7.50 -18.82
N ASP A 155 14.46 8.36 -19.84
CA ASP A 155 15.00 9.72 -19.81
C ASP A 155 14.39 10.57 -18.71
N GLN A 156 13.07 10.43 -18.50
CA GLN A 156 12.35 11.11 -17.43
C GLN A 156 12.70 10.49 -16.06
N GLY A 157 12.93 9.18 -16.02
CA GLY A 157 13.30 8.46 -14.80
C GLY A 157 14.69 8.83 -14.26
N LYS A 158 15.61 9.21 -15.14
CA LYS A 158 17.01 9.44 -14.77
C LYS A 158 17.22 10.47 -13.66
N GLU A 159 16.46 11.56 -13.68
CA GLU A 159 16.53 12.58 -12.64
C GLU A 159 16.13 12.03 -11.25
N TYR A 160 15.15 11.16 -11.20
CA TYR A 160 14.72 10.50 -9.95
C TYR A 160 15.78 9.53 -9.43
N LEU A 161 16.42 8.78 -10.32
CA LEU A 161 17.55 7.93 -9.94
C LEU A 161 18.72 8.74 -9.36
N ASP A 162 19.09 9.85 -10.01
CA ASP A 162 20.17 10.72 -9.54
C ASP A 162 19.85 11.30 -8.16
N ASN A 163 18.60 11.67 -7.90
CA ASN A 163 18.16 12.16 -6.59
C ASN A 163 18.17 11.03 -5.53
N ALA A 164 17.71 9.84 -5.87
CA ALA A 164 17.80 8.67 -4.98
C ALA A 164 19.26 8.39 -4.57
N LEU A 165 20.19 8.41 -5.52
CA LEU A 165 21.61 8.16 -5.26
C LEU A 165 22.24 9.25 -4.37
N LYS A 166 21.89 10.54 -4.57
CA LYS A 166 22.35 11.63 -3.71
C LYS A 166 21.85 11.49 -2.28
N LEU A 167 20.57 11.13 -2.08
CA LEU A 167 20.00 10.92 -0.76
C LEU A 167 20.66 9.74 -0.05
N LYS A 168 20.90 8.65 -0.77
CA LYS A 168 21.59 7.47 -0.23
C LYS A 168 23.02 7.77 0.19
N ALA A 169 23.78 8.55 -0.61
CA ALA A 169 25.14 8.97 -0.30
C ALA A 169 25.17 9.84 0.97
N LYS A 170 24.25 10.82 1.08
CA LYS A 170 24.14 11.67 2.27
C LYS A 170 23.88 10.85 3.54
N THR A 171 22.98 9.87 3.49
CA THR A 171 22.71 9.01 4.63
C THR A 171 23.93 8.18 5.03
N ALA A 172 24.77 7.75 4.08
CA ALA A 172 26.00 7.02 4.39
C ALA A 172 27.07 7.90 5.09
N ASP A 173 27.16 9.18 4.70
CA ASP A 173 28.10 10.14 5.30
C ASP A 173 27.70 10.53 6.75
N ASP A 174 26.40 10.50 7.08
CA ASP A 174 25.90 10.80 8.43
C ASP A 174 26.23 9.70 9.46
N TYR A 175 26.70 8.51 9.02
CA TYR A 175 27.07 7.37 9.87
C TYR A 175 28.60 7.12 9.97
N MET A 176 29.44 7.97 9.34
CA MET A 176 30.91 7.92 9.43
C MET A 176 31.46 9.01 10.34
#